data_0425e1bb06d12af8fbf2ad65dbbe59f8
#
_entry.id   0425e1bb06d12af8fbf2ad65dbbe59f8
#
_cell.length_a   1.000
_cell.length_b   1.000
_cell.length_c   1.000
_cell.angle_alpha   90.00
_cell.angle_beta   90.00
_cell.angle_gamma   90.00
#
_symmetry.space_group_name_H-M   'P 1'
#
loop_
_entity.id
_entity.type
_entity.pdbx_description
1 polymer ?
#
loop_
_entity_poly.entity_id
_entity_poly.type
_entity_poly.pdbx_seq_one_letter_code
_entity_poly.pdbx_strand_id
1 'polypeptide(L)'
;MADASLPAGTDPDNTLILETTPGSIVIKLRTDVAPGHAERLKKLAREKFYDNVPFHRVIDGFMAQTGDGQYGNGTGGSKHPDLKAEFSKVPFDRGIVGMARKGHSNDSANSQFFIMFDAGHFLNGQYTVIGEVVRGMDVVDKLKRGEPPANPDRIIRMQVAADAKP
;
A
#
# COMPACT_ATOMS: atom_id res chain seq x y z
N MET A 1 8.80 4.75 -19.97
CA MET A 1 7.66 4.41 -19.09
C MET A 1 7.95 3.12 -18.39
N ALA A 2 7.68 3.07 -17.11
CA ALA A 2 7.84 1.83 -16.37
C ALA A 2 6.84 0.78 -16.88
N ASP A 3 7.24 -0.47 -16.81
CA ASP A 3 6.42 -1.58 -17.25
C ASP A 3 5.26 -1.77 -16.27
N ALA A 4 4.06 -1.43 -16.69
CA ALA A 4 2.84 -1.60 -15.92
C ALA A 4 2.03 -2.79 -16.40
N SER A 5 2.66 -3.71 -17.16
CA SER A 5 1.96 -4.91 -17.61
C SER A 5 1.58 -5.80 -16.43
N LEU A 6 0.44 -6.45 -16.55
CA LEU A 6 -0.08 -7.29 -15.48
C LEU A 6 0.35 -8.74 -15.70
N PRO A 7 0.67 -9.47 -14.62
CA PRO A 7 0.91 -10.91 -14.71
C PRO A 7 -0.30 -11.64 -15.28
N ALA A 8 -0.06 -12.76 -15.94
CA ALA A 8 -1.13 -13.59 -16.48
C ALA A 8 -2.10 -14.01 -15.36
N GLY A 9 -3.41 -13.97 -15.64
CA GLY A 9 -4.44 -14.34 -14.68
C GLY A 9 -4.78 -13.27 -13.67
N THR A 10 -4.26 -12.06 -13.84
CA THR A 10 -4.53 -10.94 -12.94
C THR A 10 -5.97 -10.42 -13.15
N ASP A 11 -6.67 -10.16 -12.06
CA ASP A 11 -7.98 -9.51 -12.06
C ASP A 11 -7.77 -7.99 -12.02
N PRO A 12 -7.98 -7.27 -13.14
CA PRO A 12 -7.72 -5.84 -13.17
C PRO A 12 -8.62 -5.01 -12.25
N ASP A 13 -9.81 -5.52 -11.92
CA ASP A 13 -10.72 -4.82 -11.01
C ASP A 13 -10.22 -4.81 -9.56
N ASN A 14 -9.34 -5.73 -9.21
CA ASN A 14 -8.81 -5.88 -7.85
C ASN A 14 -7.29 -5.84 -7.83
N THR A 15 -6.72 -5.02 -8.71
CA THR A 15 -5.27 -4.82 -8.80
C THR A 15 -4.99 -3.33 -8.83
N LEU A 16 -3.97 -2.91 -8.08
CA LEU A 16 -3.54 -1.51 -8.05
C LEU A 16 -2.21 -1.36 -8.77
N ILE A 17 -2.09 -0.29 -9.55
CA ILE A 17 -0.84 0.11 -10.18
C ILE A 17 -0.37 1.40 -9.52
N LEU A 18 0.80 1.37 -8.90
CA LEU A 18 1.44 2.52 -8.30
C LEU A 18 2.60 2.94 -9.20
N GLU A 19 2.48 4.13 -9.77
CA GLU A 19 3.62 4.76 -10.43
C GLU A 19 4.36 5.58 -9.38
N THR A 20 5.58 5.20 -9.08
CA THR A 20 6.39 5.86 -8.04
C THR A 20 7.64 6.47 -8.67
N THR A 21 8.35 7.28 -7.89
CA THR A 21 9.57 7.93 -8.38
C THR A 21 10.62 6.92 -8.89
N PRO A 22 10.85 5.77 -8.21
CA PRO A 22 11.79 4.78 -8.76
C PRO A 22 11.20 3.83 -9.80
N GLY A 23 9.87 3.79 -10.00
CA GLY A 23 9.26 2.91 -11.00
C GLY A 23 7.86 2.45 -10.63
N SER A 24 7.35 1.45 -11.34
CA SER A 24 6.00 0.92 -11.15
C SER A 24 5.98 -0.26 -10.19
N ILE A 25 4.93 -0.29 -9.36
CA ILE A 25 4.65 -1.38 -8.42
C ILE A 25 3.23 -1.84 -8.70
N VAL A 26 3.03 -3.15 -8.84
CA VAL A 26 1.70 -3.72 -9.06
C VAL A 26 1.32 -4.55 -7.84
N ILE A 27 0.17 -4.23 -7.25
CA ILE A 27 -0.33 -4.88 -6.02
C ILE A 27 -1.63 -5.60 -6.34
N LYS A 28 -1.66 -6.90 -6.05
CA LYS A 28 -2.89 -7.68 -6.10
C LYS A 28 -3.61 -7.52 -4.77
N LEU A 29 -4.84 -7.00 -4.81
CA LEU A 29 -5.66 -6.87 -3.61
C LEU A 29 -6.20 -8.22 -3.17
N ARG A 30 -6.16 -8.48 -1.88
CA ARG A 30 -6.65 -9.73 -1.29
C ARG A 30 -8.09 -9.54 -0.82
N THR A 31 -9.01 -9.52 -1.79
CA THR A 31 -10.45 -9.34 -1.51
C THR A 31 -11.04 -10.54 -0.79
N ASP A 32 -10.36 -11.68 -0.84
CA ASP A 32 -10.75 -12.89 -0.11
C ASP A 32 -10.60 -12.75 1.40
N VAL A 33 -9.65 -11.91 1.86
CA VAL A 33 -9.37 -11.75 3.30
C VAL A 33 -9.68 -10.35 3.83
N ALA A 34 -9.68 -9.32 2.98
CA ALA A 34 -9.90 -7.94 3.41
C ALA A 34 -10.74 -7.16 2.40
N PRO A 35 -12.00 -7.57 2.16
CA PRO A 35 -12.82 -6.92 1.14
C PRO A 35 -13.11 -5.46 1.43
N GLY A 36 -13.33 -5.09 2.69
CA GLY A 36 -13.61 -3.69 3.06
C GLY A 36 -12.42 -2.78 2.84
N HIS A 37 -11.23 -3.24 3.21
CA HIS A 37 -10.00 -2.46 2.98
C HIS A 37 -9.69 -2.36 1.50
N ALA A 38 -9.89 -3.44 0.74
CA ALA A 38 -9.68 -3.42 -0.71
C ALA A 38 -10.58 -2.38 -1.39
N GLU A 39 -11.85 -2.31 -1.02
CA GLU A 39 -12.78 -1.32 -1.55
C GLU A 39 -12.34 0.11 -1.20
N ARG A 40 -11.85 0.33 0.02
CA ARG A 40 -11.36 1.64 0.45
C ARG A 40 -10.19 2.09 -0.42
N LEU A 41 -9.21 1.22 -0.66
CA LEU A 41 -8.05 1.59 -1.46
C LEU A 41 -8.43 1.90 -2.90
N LYS A 42 -9.35 1.11 -3.48
CA LYS A 42 -9.85 1.40 -4.83
C LYS A 42 -10.57 2.74 -4.89
N LYS A 43 -11.39 3.03 -3.88
CA LYS A 43 -12.11 4.30 -3.80
C LYS A 43 -11.16 5.48 -3.71
N LEU A 44 -10.15 5.38 -2.84
CA LEU A 44 -9.17 6.45 -2.67
C LEU A 44 -8.31 6.63 -3.94
N ALA A 45 -7.96 5.54 -4.61
CA ALA A 45 -7.24 5.62 -5.88
C ALA A 45 -8.07 6.39 -6.93
N ARG A 46 -9.37 6.10 -7.02
CA ARG A 46 -10.27 6.78 -7.95
C ARG A 46 -10.50 8.25 -7.59
N GLU A 47 -10.38 8.59 -6.31
CA GLU A 47 -10.47 9.98 -5.84
C GLU A 47 -9.14 10.72 -5.97
N LYS A 48 -8.10 10.06 -6.49
CA LYS A 48 -6.74 10.62 -6.62
C LYS A 48 -6.11 11.02 -5.28
N PHE A 49 -6.57 10.40 -4.21
CA PHE A 49 -6.11 10.72 -2.86
C PHE A 49 -4.61 10.45 -2.67
N TYR A 50 -4.10 9.44 -3.38
CA TYR A 50 -2.70 9.02 -3.25
C TYR A 50 -1.75 9.71 -4.21
N ASP A 51 -2.25 10.57 -5.09
CA ASP A 51 -1.40 11.25 -6.07
C ASP A 51 -0.40 12.15 -5.35
N ASN A 52 0.88 12.00 -5.70
CA ASN A 52 1.99 12.79 -5.17
C ASN A 52 2.24 12.61 -3.66
N VAL A 53 1.86 11.48 -3.10
CA VAL A 53 1.98 11.19 -1.65
C VAL A 53 3.34 10.55 -1.36
N PRO A 54 4.09 11.07 -0.37
CA PRO A 54 5.42 10.54 -0.06
C PRO A 54 5.37 9.23 0.71
N PHE A 55 6.44 8.43 0.57
CA PHE A 55 6.75 7.34 1.48
C PHE A 55 7.44 7.95 2.69
N HIS A 56 6.66 8.25 3.71
CA HIS A 56 7.12 9.05 4.85
C HIS A 56 7.86 8.27 5.93
N ARG A 57 7.81 6.93 5.85
CA ARG A 57 8.46 6.08 6.85
C ARG A 57 8.94 4.81 6.15
N VAL A 58 10.26 4.70 5.96
CA VAL A 58 10.86 3.56 5.24
C VAL A 58 12.00 3.03 6.09
N ILE A 59 11.79 1.85 6.67
CA ILE A 59 12.74 1.23 7.59
C ILE A 59 13.40 0.05 6.88
N ASP A 60 14.72 0.14 6.69
CA ASP A 60 15.49 -0.89 6.02
C ASP A 60 15.31 -2.24 6.70
N GLY A 61 15.10 -3.27 5.90
CA GLY A 61 14.90 -4.64 6.41
C GLY A 61 13.54 -4.88 7.03
N PHE A 62 12.65 -3.88 7.05
CA PHE A 62 11.33 -4.00 7.66
C PHE A 62 10.23 -3.68 6.64
N MET A 63 9.91 -2.39 6.45
CA MET A 63 8.78 -2.03 5.58
C MET A 63 8.89 -0.61 5.05
N ALA A 64 8.11 -0.30 4.00
CA ALA A 64 7.93 1.05 3.46
C ALA A 64 6.47 1.45 3.66
N GLN A 65 6.23 2.56 4.36
CA GLN A 65 4.89 3.07 4.68
C GLN A 65 4.61 4.35 3.93
N THR A 66 3.38 4.46 3.43
CA THR A 66 2.90 5.61 2.67
C THR A 66 1.40 5.76 2.87
N GLY A 67 0.78 6.66 2.12
CA GLY A 67 -0.68 6.74 2.06
C GLY A 67 -1.32 7.84 2.89
N ASP A 68 -0.52 8.75 3.48
CA ASP A 68 -1.06 9.93 4.13
C ASP A 68 -1.23 11.04 3.08
N GLY A 69 -2.36 11.01 2.38
CA GLY A 69 -2.69 12.01 1.37
C GLY A 69 -3.15 13.34 1.95
N GLN A 70 -3.31 13.43 3.28
CA GLN A 70 -3.73 14.64 3.94
C GLN A 70 -2.54 15.53 4.30
N TYR A 71 -1.54 14.98 5.00
CA TYR A 71 -0.40 15.74 5.51
C TYR A 71 0.96 15.23 5.01
N GLY A 72 1.02 14.00 4.52
CA GLY A 72 2.27 13.44 4.02
C GLY A 72 3.30 13.11 5.09
N ASN A 73 2.92 13.00 6.35
CA ASN A 73 3.85 12.78 7.46
C ASN A 73 3.46 11.64 8.40
N GLY A 74 2.40 10.91 8.09
CA GLY A 74 1.94 9.78 8.89
C GLY A 74 0.84 10.09 9.88
N THR A 75 0.45 11.35 10.03
CA THR A 75 -0.58 11.75 11.01
C THR A 75 -1.97 11.90 10.40
N GLY A 76 -2.08 11.85 9.07
CA GLY A 76 -3.33 12.11 8.38
C GLY A 76 -4.05 10.87 7.88
N GLY A 77 -5.21 11.11 7.31
CA GLY A 77 -6.05 10.09 6.70
C GLY A 77 -7.03 10.73 5.74
N SER A 78 -7.96 9.93 5.23
CA SER A 78 -8.98 10.42 4.31
C SER A 78 -10.19 10.96 5.08
N LYS A 79 -11.12 11.56 4.33
CA LYS A 79 -12.41 12.02 4.88
C LYS A 79 -13.36 10.87 5.20
N HIS A 80 -13.05 9.67 4.78
CA HIS A 80 -13.91 8.51 5.03
C HIS A 80 -13.70 7.98 6.45
N PRO A 81 -14.68 7.26 7.01
CA PRO A 81 -14.54 6.73 8.37
C PRO A 81 -13.45 5.67 8.47
N ASP A 82 -12.93 5.49 9.68
CA ASP A 82 -11.96 4.43 9.93
C ASP A 82 -12.54 3.05 9.64
N LEU A 83 -11.68 2.13 9.28
CA LEU A 83 -12.06 0.77 8.90
C LEU A 83 -11.90 -0.19 10.07
N LYS A 84 -12.86 -1.10 10.21
CA LYS A 84 -12.72 -2.22 11.14
C LYS A 84 -11.62 -3.15 10.64
N ALA A 85 -10.88 -3.73 11.60
CA ALA A 85 -9.84 -4.70 11.27
C ALA A 85 -10.42 -5.91 10.53
N GLU A 86 -9.65 -6.41 9.57
CA GLU A 86 -9.97 -7.64 8.84
C GLU A 86 -8.77 -8.58 8.97
N PHE A 87 -8.47 -8.99 10.20
CA PHE A 87 -7.32 -9.85 10.47
C PHE A 87 -7.50 -11.22 9.82
N SER A 88 -6.40 -11.80 9.37
CA SER A 88 -6.40 -13.09 8.70
C SER A 88 -5.18 -13.90 9.13
N LYS A 89 -5.07 -15.11 8.59
CA LYS A 89 -3.92 -16.00 8.84
C LYS A 89 -2.79 -15.81 7.85
N VAL A 90 -2.93 -14.88 6.91
CA VAL A 90 -1.87 -14.60 5.92
C VAL A 90 -0.66 -14.03 6.66
N PRO A 91 0.53 -14.65 6.51
CA PRO A 91 1.71 -14.16 7.21
C PRO A 91 2.28 -12.90 6.55
N PHE A 92 2.88 -12.03 7.34
CA PHE A 92 3.56 -10.84 6.82
C PHE A 92 4.95 -11.22 6.33
N ASP A 93 4.99 -11.82 5.13
CA ASP A 93 6.22 -12.14 4.43
C ASP A 93 6.62 -11.00 3.50
N ARG A 94 7.82 -11.10 2.91
CA ARG A 94 8.29 -10.12 1.93
C ARG A 94 7.25 -9.93 0.81
N GLY A 95 6.97 -8.67 0.48
CA GLY A 95 6.02 -8.29 -0.58
C GLY A 95 4.57 -8.21 -0.14
N ILE A 96 4.24 -8.62 1.08
CA ILE A 96 2.88 -8.47 1.61
C ILE A 96 2.62 -7.00 1.95
N VAL A 97 1.41 -6.56 1.67
CA VAL A 97 0.97 -5.18 1.93
C VAL A 97 -0.06 -5.21 3.04
N GLY A 98 0.15 -4.40 4.07
CA GLY A 98 -0.75 -4.29 5.20
C GLY A 98 -1.22 -2.86 5.42
N MET A 99 -2.32 -2.71 6.17
CA MET A 99 -2.83 -1.39 6.53
C MET A 99 -2.22 -0.91 7.84
N ALA A 100 -1.68 0.30 7.80
CA ALA A 100 -1.26 0.98 9.02
C ALA A 100 -2.49 1.41 9.82
N ARG A 101 -2.34 1.45 11.13
CA ARG A 101 -3.38 1.86 12.06
C ARG A 101 -2.77 2.58 13.25
N LYS A 102 -3.62 3.22 14.05
CA LYS A 102 -3.18 3.81 15.31
C LYS A 102 -2.95 2.70 16.34
N GLY A 103 -1.90 2.83 17.13
CA GLY A 103 -1.50 1.78 18.08
C GLY A 103 -2.53 1.48 19.15
N HIS A 104 -3.43 2.43 19.46
CA HIS A 104 -4.42 2.27 20.51
C HIS A 104 -5.73 1.63 20.04
N SER A 105 -5.91 1.38 18.73
CA SER A 105 -7.15 0.82 18.21
C SER A 105 -6.91 -0.05 16.99
N ASN A 106 -7.40 -1.29 17.04
CA ASN A 106 -7.36 -2.20 15.89
C ASN A 106 -8.26 -1.73 14.75
N ASP A 107 -9.26 -0.90 15.05
CA ASP A 107 -10.25 -0.43 14.08
C ASP A 107 -10.01 1.01 13.68
N SER A 108 -8.73 1.39 13.52
CA SER A 108 -8.34 2.76 13.18
C SER A 108 -7.61 2.88 11.85
N ALA A 109 -7.60 1.84 11.02
CA ALA A 109 -7.06 1.94 9.67
C ALA A 109 -7.91 2.88 8.82
N ASN A 110 -7.28 3.62 7.94
CA ASN A 110 -8.00 4.60 7.10
C ASN A 110 -7.46 4.64 5.68
N SER A 111 -6.22 5.09 5.48
CA SER A 111 -5.64 5.24 4.13
C SER A 111 -4.20 4.80 4.05
N GLN A 112 -3.46 4.81 5.14
CA GLN A 112 -2.04 4.50 5.12
C GLN A 112 -1.81 3.00 5.05
N PHE A 113 -0.82 2.59 4.26
CA PHE A 113 -0.46 1.18 4.10
C PHE A 113 1.05 1.05 4.03
N PHE A 114 1.53 -0.18 4.19
CA PHE A 114 2.95 -0.47 4.15
C PHE A 114 3.24 -1.74 3.35
N ILE A 115 4.42 -1.78 2.75
CA ILE A 115 4.89 -2.92 1.95
C ILE A 115 6.09 -3.51 2.66
N MET A 116 6.06 -4.82 2.89
CA MET A 116 7.14 -5.51 3.62
C MET A 116 8.37 -5.70 2.75
N PHE A 117 9.54 -5.27 3.25
CA PHE A 117 10.82 -5.62 2.63
C PHE A 117 11.24 -7.05 2.97
N ASP A 118 10.88 -7.51 4.15
CA ASP A 118 11.26 -8.81 4.67
C ASP A 118 10.17 -9.32 5.60
N ALA A 119 10.27 -10.57 6.03
CA ALA A 119 9.27 -11.14 6.92
C ALA A 119 9.22 -10.39 8.26
N GLY A 120 7.99 -10.10 8.70
CA GLY A 120 7.73 -9.46 9.98
C GLY A 120 6.59 -10.19 10.68
N HIS A 121 6.81 -11.45 11.09
CA HIS A 121 5.73 -12.30 11.58
C HIS A 121 5.15 -11.83 12.92
N PHE A 122 5.83 -10.90 13.62
CA PHE A 122 5.26 -10.28 14.82
C PHE A 122 4.03 -9.41 14.50
N LEU A 123 3.80 -9.10 13.22
CA LEU A 123 2.62 -8.37 12.76
C LEU A 123 1.42 -9.29 12.48
N ASN A 124 1.65 -10.60 12.40
CA ASN A 124 0.61 -11.54 12.02
C ASN A 124 -0.57 -11.47 12.99
N GLY A 125 -1.79 -11.35 12.44
CA GLY A 125 -3.00 -11.24 13.26
C GLY A 125 -3.16 -9.92 14.00
N GLN A 126 -2.21 -8.97 13.85
CA GLN A 126 -2.24 -7.67 14.51
C GLN A 126 -2.55 -6.54 13.53
N TYR A 127 -2.36 -6.78 12.25
CA TYR A 127 -2.62 -5.82 11.17
C TYR A 127 -3.34 -6.53 10.03
N THR A 128 -4.17 -5.78 9.32
CA THR A 128 -4.92 -6.32 8.18
C THR A 128 -4.02 -6.47 6.96
N VAL A 129 -3.93 -7.67 6.39
CA VAL A 129 -3.29 -7.91 5.10
C VAL A 129 -4.27 -7.50 4.01
N ILE A 130 -3.86 -6.60 3.12
CA ILE A 130 -4.72 -6.09 2.06
C ILE A 130 -4.30 -6.57 0.67
N GLY A 131 -3.08 -7.01 0.51
CA GLY A 131 -2.59 -7.40 -0.80
C GLY A 131 -1.17 -7.91 -0.78
N GLU A 132 -0.66 -8.13 -1.99
CA GLU A 132 0.73 -8.55 -2.19
C GLU A 132 1.27 -7.93 -3.46
N VAL A 133 2.56 -7.63 -3.47
CA VAL A 133 3.24 -7.12 -4.65
C VAL A 133 3.45 -8.29 -5.61
N VAL A 134 2.89 -8.19 -6.81
CA VAL A 134 3.03 -9.22 -7.84
C VAL A 134 4.00 -8.81 -8.94
N ARG A 135 4.37 -7.54 -9.00
CA ARG A 135 5.40 -7.02 -9.92
C ARG A 135 5.98 -5.74 -9.34
N GLY A 136 7.29 -5.56 -9.52
CA GLY A 136 7.95 -4.33 -9.07
C GLY A 136 8.53 -4.40 -7.68
N MET A 137 8.75 -5.59 -7.12
CA MET A 137 9.38 -5.69 -5.80
C MET A 137 10.80 -5.13 -5.80
N ASP A 138 11.50 -5.21 -6.93
CA ASP A 138 12.79 -4.57 -7.12
C ASP A 138 12.71 -3.03 -7.03
N VAL A 139 11.56 -2.46 -7.44
CA VAL A 139 11.29 -1.03 -7.29
C VAL A 139 11.07 -0.68 -5.82
N VAL A 140 10.33 -1.52 -5.09
CA VAL A 140 10.13 -1.33 -3.65
C VAL A 140 11.47 -1.29 -2.93
N ASP A 141 12.38 -2.19 -3.31
CA ASP A 141 13.71 -2.27 -2.70
C ASP A 141 14.54 -0.99 -2.89
N LYS A 142 14.20 -0.18 -3.88
CA LYS A 142 14.91 1.07 -4.18
C LYS A 142 14.38 2.28 -3.42
N LEU A 143 13.29 2.14 -2.67
CA LEU A 143 12.71 3.26 -1.93
C LEU A 143 13.71 3.78 -0.89
N LYS A 144 13.84 5.09 -0.80
CA LYS A 144 14.79 5.72 0.11
C LYS A 144 14.39 5.45 1.55
N ARG A 145 15.38 5.03 2.35
CA ARG A 145 15.19 4.73 3.79
C ARG A 145 15.17 6.02 4.60
N GLY A 146 14.44 5.99 5.70
CA GLY A 146 14.36 7.09 6.66
C GLY A 146 12.98 7.26 7.29
N GLU A 147 12.92 7.99 8.40
CA GLU A 147 11.67 8.25 9.15
C GLU A 147 11.54 9.74 9.48
N PRO A 148 11.25 10.62 8.51
CA PRO A 148 11.08 10.35 7.08
C PRO A 148 12.40 10.32 6.34
N PRO A 149 12.42 9.75 5.12
CA PRO A 149 13.59 9.86 4.25
C PRO A 149 13.87 11.31 3.90
N ALA A 150 15.16 11.65 3.73
CA ALA A 150 15.51 12.91 3.13
C ALA A 150 15.08 12.88 1.66
N ASN A 151 14.33 13.89 1.23
CA ASN A 151 13.80 13.96 -0.13
C ASN A 151 13.10 12.65 -0.52
N PRO A 152 11.97 12.32 0.14
CA PRO A 152 11.35 11.00 0.01
C PRO A 152 10.85 10.70 -1.40
N ASP A 153 10.85 9.41 -1.74
CA ASP A 153 10.16 8.95 -2.93
C ASP A 153 8.65 9.13 -2.75
N ARG A 154 7.93 9.25 -3.86
CA ARG A 154 6.50 9.53 -3.85
C ARG A 154 5.75 8.56 -4.73
N ILE A 155 4.48 8.33 -4.39
CA ILE A 155 3.50 7.78 -5.33
C ILE A 155 3.15 8.95 -6.27
N ILE A 156 3.56 8.84 -7.53
CA ILE A 156 3.19 9.85 -8.53
C ILE A 156 1.70 9.72 -8.81
N ARG A 157 1.23 8.48 -8.99
CA ARG A 157 -0.17 8.18 -9.26
C ARG A 157 -0.47 6.75 -8.87
N MET A 158 -1.66 6.52 -8.31
CA MET A 158 -2.15 5.19 -8.01
C MET A 158 -3.49 4.99 -8.72
N GLN A 159 -3.62 3.88 -9.44
CA GLN A 159 -4.83 3.57 -10.17
C GLN A 159 -5.26 2.13 -9.94
N VAL A 160 -6.57 1.88 -9.99
CA VAL A 160 -7.09 0.53 -10.18
C VAL A 160 -6.72 0.11 -11.60
N ALA A 161 -6.19 -1.09 -11.78
CA ALA A 161 -5.68 -1.52 -13.08
C ALA A 161 -6.75 -1.45 -14.18
N ALA A 162 -8.00 -1.77 -13.84
CA ALA A 162 -9.11 -1.67 -14.80
C ALA A 162 -9.35 -0.26 -15.32
N ASP A 163 -8.94 0.75 -14.54
CA ASP A 163 -9.11 2.17 -14.92
C ASP A 163 -7.93 2.70 -15.73
N ALA A 164 -6.83 1.96 -15.79
CA ALA A 164 -5.65 2.39 -16.53
C ALA A 164 -5.85 2.17 -18.02
N LYS A 165 -5.71 3.24 -18.80
CA LYS A 165 -5.82 3.16 -20.25
C LYS A 165 -4.46 2.92 -20.87
N PRO A 166 -4.37 2.05 -21.90
CA PRO A 166 -3.12 1.90 -22.65
C PRO A 166 -2.78 3.17 -23.41
#